data_ec1f8d0ca1a59e9d8cc42a32804a9749
#
_entry.id   ec1f8d0ca1a59e9d8cc42a32804a9749
#
_cell.length_a   1.000
_cell.length_b   1.000
_cell.length_c   1.000
_cell.angle_alpha   90.00
_cell.angle_beta   90.00
_cell.angle_gamma   90.00
#
_symmetry.space_group_name_H-M   'P 1'
#
loop_
_entity.id
_entity.type
_entity.pdbx_description
1 polymer ?
#
loop_
_entity_poly.entity_id
_entity_poly.type
_entity_poly.pdbx_seq_one_letter_code
_entity_poly.pdbx_strand_id
1 'polypeptide(L)'
;VSTNPDPASPLPVPDYGVPADQALSRARDFARAMTRRRSVREFSDRPVPDGVLAEALRAAASAPSGANVQPWRFVVVTDPGLKRRLRAAAEAEERVFYERRAPEEWLAALAPLGTDASKPFLETAPAVIVVFEVHRGPRTPRPYYVKESVGIAVGFLLAALHHAGLATLTHTPSPMRFLNELLDRPAEERGYLIIPVGYPADGAGVPDLARKPLSEVVVWR
;
A
#
# COMPACT_ATOMS: atom_id res chain seq x y z
N VAL A 1 32.65 -24.56 -13.64
CA VAL A 1 31.95 -24.21 -14.89
C VAL A 1 30.59 -23.68 -14.47
N SER A 2 30.43 -22.35 -14.48
CA SER A 2 29.15 -21.70 -14.23
C SER A 2 28.28 -21.84 -15.48
N THR A 3 27.34 -22.75 -15.47
CA THR A 3 26.33 -22.84 -16.52
C THR A 3 25.33 -21.71 -16.26
N ASN A 4 25.51 -20.55 -16.93
CA ASN A 4 24.45 -19.58 -17.05
C ASN A 4 23.23 -20.30 -17.67
N PRO A 5 22.05 -20.26 -17.07
CA PRO A 5 20.87 -20.80 -17.72
C PRO A 5 20.66 -20.07 -19.05
N ASP A 6 20.33 -20.83 -20.09
CA ASP A 6 19.99 -20.27 -21.40
C ASP A 6 18.93 -19.17 -21.24
N PRO A 7 19.10 -18.01 -21.88
CA PRO A 7 18.07 -16.97 -21.81
C PRO A 7 16.77 -17.54 -22.36
N ALA A 8 15.69 -17.39 -21.59
CA ALA A 8 14.36 -17.79 -22.03
C ALA A 8 14.06 -17.14 -23.40
N SER A 9 13.55 -17.93 -24.33
CA SER A 9 13.14 -17.41 -25.65
C SER A 9 12.16 -16.23 -25.46
N PRO A 10 12.37 -15.09 -26.12
CA PRO A 10 11.51 -13.93 -25.95
C PRO A 10 10.09 -14.24 -26.42
N LEU A 11 9.10 -13.90 -25.60
CA LEU A 11 7.71 -13.91 -26.00
C LEU A 11 7.38 -12.62 -26.77
N PRO A 12 6.41 -12.63 -27.69
CA PRO A 12 5.95 -11.40 -28.34
C PRO A 12 5.40 -10.42 -27.30
N VAL A 13 5.62 -9.12 -27.55
CA VAL A 13 5.04 -8.06 -26.71
C VAL A 13 3.52 -8.18 -26.76
N PRO A 14 2.82 -8.16 -25.61
CA PRO A 14 1.37 -8.20 -25.59
C PRO A 14 0.76 -7.03 -26.35
N ASP A 15 -0.36 -7.27 -27.05
CA ASP A 15 -1.18 -6.19 -27.57
C ASP A 15 -1.84 -5.44 -26.40
N TYR A 16 -1.57 -4.15 -26.28
CA TYR A 16 -2.19 -3.29 -25.26
C TYR A 16 -3.65 -2.94 -25.57
N GLY A 17 -4.14 -3.24 -26.78
CA GLY A 17 -5.54 -3.09 -27.16
C GLY A 17 -6.08 -1.66 -27.09
N VAL A 18 -5.19 -0.66 -27.15
CA VAL A 18 -5.57 0.77 -27.10
C VAL A 18 -5.24 1.45 -28.40
N PRO A 19 -6.24 1.85 -29.22
CA PRO A 19 -6.03 2.69 -30.38
C PRO A 19 -5.34 4.00 -30.00
N ALA A 20 -4.45 4.50 -30.88
CA ALA A 20 -3.63 5.69 -30.61
C ALA A 20 -4.49 6.95 -30.37
N ASP A 21 -5.62 7.08 -31.05
CA ASP A 21 -6.58 8.18 -30.90
C ASP A 21 -7.29 8.19 -29.53
N GLN A 22 -7.35 7.05 -28.81
CA GLN A 22 -7.92 6.93 -27.48
C GLN A 22 -6.89 7.11 -26.35
N ALA A 23 -5.59 7.09 -26.65
CA ALA A 23 -4.54 7.11 -25.64
C ALA A 23 -4.65 8.32 -24.69
N LEU A 24 -4.87 9.52 -25.26
CA LEU A 24 -4.99 10.75 -24.47
C LEU A 24 -6.23 10.77 -23.57
N SER A 25 -7.39 10.31 -24.07
CA SER A 25 -8.63 10.27 -23.26
C SER A 25 -8.47 9.30 -22.10
N ARG A 26 -7.94 8.09 -22.33
CA ARG A 26 -7.69 7.10 -21.29
C ARG A 26 -6.69 7.59 -20.23
N ALA A 27 -5.61 8.26 -20.65
CA ALA A 27 -4.65 8.85 -19.73
C ALA A 27 -5.29 9.93 -18.84
N ARG A 28 -6.14 10.80 -19.44
CA ARG A 28 -6.89 11.82 -18.71
C ARG A 28 -7.89 11.22 -17.72
N ASP A 29 -8.59 10.17 -18.10
CA ASP A 29 -9.57 9.51 -17.24
C ASP A 29 -8.91 8.85 -16.05
N PHE A 30 -7.79 8.16 -16.25
CA PHE A 30 -7.00 7.59 -15.18
C PHE A 30 -6.44 8.67 -14.26
N ALA A 31 -5.85 9.74 -14.80
CA ALA A 31 -5.34 10.86 -14.01
C ALA A 31 -6.44 11.51 -13.15
N ARG A 32 -7.63 11.74 -13.72
CA ARG A 32 -8.81 12.26 -13.00
C ARG A 32 -9.25 11.30 -11.89
N ALA A 33 -9.24 10.00 -12.13
CA ALA A 33 -9.56 9.03 -11.10
C ALA A 33 -8.53 9.11 -9.95
N MET A 34 -7.24 9.09 -10.26
CA MET A 34 -6.17 9.12 -9.24
C MET A 34 -6.11 10.42 -8.46
N THR A 35 -6.46 11.57 -9.06
CA THR A 35 -6.52 12.85 -8.33
C THR A 35 -7.61 12.88 -7.27
N ARG A 36 -8.69 12.12 -7.42
CA ARG A 36 -9.76 11.98 -6.41
C ARG A 36 -9.39 11.07 -5.24
N ARG A 37 -8.37 10.22 -5.39
CA ARG A 37 -7.94 9.34 -4.30
C ARG A 37 -7.42 10.15 -3.11
N ARG A 38 -7.97 9.88 -1.92
CA ARG A 38 -7.56 10.50 -0.66
C ARG A 38 -7.21 9.42 0.37
N SER A 39 -6.41 9.79 1.37
CA SER A 39 -6.18 8.97 2.56
C SER A 39 -7.36 9.14 3.51
N VAL A 40 -8.15 8.09 3.70
CA VAL A 40 -9.34 8.09 4.54
C VAL A 40 -9.01 7.46 5.89
N ARG A 41 -9.50 8.05 6.98
CA ARG A 41 -9.29 7.58 8.36
C ARG A 41 -10.57 7.16 9.07
N GLU A 42 -11.72 7.44 8.47
CA GLU A 42 -13.02 7.09 9.00
C GLU A 42 -13.68 6.09 8.05
N PHE A 43 -13.73 4.84 8.47
CA PHE A 43 -14.27 3.73 7.67
C PHE A 43 -15.61 3.28 8.21
N SER A 44 -16.49 2.89 7.30
CA SER A 44 -17.67 2.09 7.58
C SER A 44 -17.24 0.62 7.78
N ASP A 45 -18.01 -0.13 8.55
CA ASP A 45 -17.88 -1.58 8.72
C ASP A 45 -18.51 -2.38 7.56
N ARG A 46 -19.06 -1.67 6.57
CA ARG A 46 -19.68 -2.29 5.39
C ARG A 46 -18.72 -3.30 4.73
N PRO A 47 -19.14 -4.56 4.53
CA PRO A 47 -18.29 -5.57 3.91
C PRO A 47 -17.82 -5.19 2.51
N VAL A 48 -16.57 -5.53 2.19
CA VAL A 48 -16.08 -5.49 0.81
C VAL A 48 -16.65 -6.71 0.07
N PRO A 49 -17.20 -6.53 -1.14
CA PRO A 49 -17.73 -7.65 -1.91
C PRO A 49 -16.67 -8.73 -2.18
N ASP A 50 -17.09 -9.97 -2.24
CA ASP A 50 -16.23 -11.12 -2.51
C ASP A 50 -15.44 -10.92 -3.81
N GLY A 51 -14.18 -11.34 -3.78
CA GLY A 51 -13.27 -11.28 -4.92
C GLY A 51 -12.59 -9.93 -5.15
N VAL A 52 -13.14 -8.79 -4.69
CA VAL A 52 -12.57 -7.46 -4.96
C VAL A 52 -11.14 -7.33 -4.43
N LEU A 53 -10.90 -7.79 -3.20
CA LEU A 53 -9.55 -7.75 -2.61
C LEU A 53 -8.58 -8.66 -3.38
N ALA A 54 -9.05 -9.84 -3.82
CA ALA A 54 -8.23 -10.76 -4.60
C ALA A 54 -7.80 -10.16 -5.95
N GLU A 55 -8.71 -9.49 -6.67
CA GLU A 55 -8.38 -8.84 -7.94
C GLU A 55 -7.46 -7.64 -7.75
N ALA A 56 -7.66 -6.83 -6.71
CA ALA A 56 -6.74 -5.74 -6.39
C ALA A 56 -5.33 -6.24 -6.04
N LEU A 57 -5.25 -7.34 -5.30
CA LEU A 57 -3.97 -7.98 -4.97
C LEU A 57 -3.32 -8.63 -6.20
N ARG A 58 -4.11 -9.17 -7.14
CA ARG A 58 -3.61 -9.65 -8.43
C ARG A 58 -2.97 -8.52 -9.24
N ALA A 59 -3.62 -7.36 -9.27
CA ALA A 59 -3.05 -6.16 -9.89
C ALA A 59 -1.74 -5.75 -9.20
N ALA A 60 -1.69 -5.73 -7.87
CA ALA A 60 -0.47 -5.44 -7.11
C ALA A 60 0.66 -6.43 -7.42
N ALA A 61 0.33 -7.72 -7.47
CA ALA A 61 1.30 -8.79 -7.74
C ALA A 61 1.85 -8.78 -9.18
N SER A 62 1.21 -8.08 -10.12
CA SER A 62 1.69 -7.89 -11.49
C SER A 62 2.73 -6.77 -11.64
N ALA A 63 3.06 -6.08 -10.56
CA ALA A 63 4.05 -5.01 -10.58
C ALA A 63 5.42 -5.50 -11.07
N PRO A 64 6.20 -4.67 -11.78
CA PRO A 64 7.58 -5.00 -12.11
C PRO A 64 8.45 -5.03 -10.85
N SER A 65 9.49 -5.87 -10.87
CA SER A 65 10.49 -5.93 -9.81
C SER A 65 11.86 -6.24 -10.37
N GLY A 66 12.93 -5.82 -9.67
CA GLY A 66 14.29 -6.13 -10.06
C GLY A 66 14.48 -7.63 -10.29
N ALA A 67 14.97 -8.04 -11.46
CA ALA A 67 15.12 -9.43 -11.90
C ALA A 67 13.87 -10.31 -11.68
N ASN A 68 12.68 -9.71 -11.69
CA ASN A 68 11.41 -10.39 -11.44
C ASN A 68 11.38 -11.17 -10.10
N VAL A 69 12.04 -10.63 -9.08
CA VAL A 69 12.15 -11.27 -7.76
C VAL A 69 10.83 -11.28 -7.01
N GLN A 70 9.98 -10.26 -7.23
CA GLN A 70 8.67 -10.10 -6.60
C GLN A 70 8.78 -10.14 -5.06
N PRO A 71 9.55 -9.23 -4.45
CA PRO A 71 9.96 -9.30 -3.05
C PRO A 71 8.89 -8.74 -2.10
N TRP A 72 7.65 -9.10 -2.30
CA TRP A 72 6.51 -8.66 -1.51
C TRP A 72 5.71 -9.82 -0.93
N ARG A 73 5.12 -9.58 0.23
CA ARG A 73 4.10 -10.42 0.84
C ARG A 73 2.94 -9.55 1.28
N PHE A 74 1.74 -9.94 0.91
CA PHE A 74 0.51 -9.30 1.37
C PHE A 74 -0.20 -10.25 2.33
N VAL A 75 -0.55 -9.74 3.52
CA VAL A 75 -1.35 -10.47 4.50
C VAL A 75 -2.67 -9.73 4.66
N VAL A 76 -3.77 -10.37 4.33
CA VAL A 76 -5.12 -9.82 4.47
C VAL A 76 -5.69 -10.24 5.81
N VAL A 77 -6.05 -9.26 6.63
CA VAL A 77 -6.63 -9.44 7.96
C VAL A 77 -8.08 -8.99 7.92
N THR A 78 -9.00 -9.93 8.10
CA THR A 78 -10.45 -9.68 8.21
C THR A 78 -11.02 -10.12 9.56
N ASP A 79 -10.31 -11.00 10.28
CA ASP A 79 -10.74 -11.47 11.60
C ASP A 79 -10.81 -10.31 12.60
N PRO A 80 -11.96 -10.09 13.25
CA PRO A 80 -12.14 -8.97 14.18
C PRO A 80 -11.21 -9.05 15.41
N GLY A 81 -10.92 -10.25 15.89
CA GLY A 81 -10.02 -10.46 17.02
C GLY A 81 -8.58 -10.06 16.67
N LEU A 82 -8.12 -10.45 15.48
CA LEU A 82 -6.79 -10.11 15.00
C LEU A 82 -6.68 -8.61 14.69
N LYS A 83 -7.73 -7.98 14.13
CA LYS A 83 -7.77 -6.52 13.91
C LYS A 83 -7.68 -5.73 15.21
N ARG A 84 -8.38 -6.15 16.29
CA ARG A 84 -8.24 -5.53 17.63
C ARG A 84 -6.81 -5.64 18.16
N ARG A 85 -6.18 -6.80 18.04
CA ARG A 85 -4.78 -7.00 18.45
C ARG A 85 -3.82 -6.15 17.62
N LEU A 86 -4.05 -6.06 16.31
CA LEU A 86 -3.28 -5.21 15.41
C LEU A 86 -3.38 -3.73 15.79
N ARG A 87 -4.60 -3.25 16.07
CA ARG A 87 -4.85 -1.89 16.56
C ARG A 87 -4.10 -1.63 17.85
N ALA A 88 -4.26 -2.50 18.85
CA ALA A 88 -3.63 -2.31 20.16
C ALA A 88 -2.09 -2.23 20.05
N ALA A 89 -1.47 -3.10 19.25
CA ALA A 89 -0.03 -3.11 19.03
C ALA A 89 0.45 -1.86 18.28
N ALA A 90 -0.26 -1.45 17.23
CA ALA A 90 0.06 -0.23 16.48
C ALA A 90 -0.08 1.02 17.36
N GLU A 91 -1.16 1.16 18.13
CA GLU A 91 -1.37 2.30 19.04
C GLU A 91 -0.33 2.35 20.16
N ALA A 92 0.20 1.21 20.60
CA ALA A 92 1.29 1.18 21.57
C ALA A 92 2.57 1.82 21.00
N GLU A 93 2.94 1.49 19.75
CA GLU A 93 4.07 2.11 19.05
C GLU A 93 3.84 3.59 18.75
N GLU A 94 2.64 3.96 18.33
CA GLU A 94 2.26 5.34 18.06
C GLU A 94 2.31 6.22 19.31
N ARG A 95 1.85 5.73 20.49
CA ARG A 95 1.99 6.47 21.76
C ARG A 95 3.44 6.81 22.03
N VAL A 96 4.35 5.83 21.94
CA VAL A 96 5.78 6.07 22.14
C VAL A 96 6.35 7.04 21.11
N PHE A 97 5.87 6.97 19.87
CA PHE A 97 6.27 7.91 18.81
C PHE A 97 5.86 9.34 19.17
N TYR A 98 4.57 9.59 19.43
CA TYR A 98 4.04 10.93 19.71
C TYR A 98 4.56 11.52 21.03
N GLU A 99 4.78 10.69 22.06
CA GLU A 99 5.20 11.17 23.37
C GLU A 99 6.73 11.37 23.49
N ARG A 100 7.55 10.63 22.72
CA ARG A 100 8.99 10.55 23.00
C ARG A 100 9.90 10.60 21.79
N ARG A 101 9.45 10.17 20.60
CA ARG A 101 10.33 9.99 19.44
C ARG A 101 10.14 11.01 18.34
N ALA A 102 8.94 11.58 18.22
CA ALA A 102 8.64 12.51 17.15
C ALA A 102 9.31 13.86 17.41
N PRO A 103 10.13 14.38 16.48
CA PRO A 103 10.61 15.75 16.54
C PRO A 103 9.42 16.73 16.44
N GLU A 104 9.54 17.93 17.05
CA GLU A 104 8.51 18.97 16.98
C GLU A 104 8.11 19.32 15.55
N GLU A 105 9.07 19.35 14.64
CA GLU A 105 8.86 19.60 13.22
C GLU A 105 7.90 18.55 12.58
N TRP A 106 8.04 17.28 12.98
CA TRP A 106 7.15 16.22 12.47
C TRP A 106 5.75 16.33 13.07
N LEU A 107 5.66 16.65 14.36
CA LEU A 107 4.36 16.88 15.01
C LEU A 107 3.62 18.06 14.36
N ALA A 108 4.33 19.15 14.05
CA ALA A 108 3.77 20.28 13.32
C ALA A 108 3.30 19.90 11.90
N ALA A 109 4.04 19.05 11.20
CA ALA A 109 3.65 18.55 9.87
C ALA A 109 2.45 17.58 9.93
N LEU A 110 2.28 16.83 11.02
CA LEU A 110 1.17 15.91 11.22
C LEU A 110 -0.11 16.58 11.70
N ALA A 111 -0.01 17.72 12.40
CA ALA A 111 -1.16 18.42 12.98
C ALA A 111 -2.27 18.73 11.95
N PRO A 112 -2.00 19.26 10.73
CA PRO A 112 -3.01 19.51 9.71
C PRO A 112 -3.69 18.23 9.19
N LEU A 113 -3.11 17.05 9.44
CA LEU A 113 -3.67 15.76 9.01
C LEU A 113 -4.72 15.23 10.00
N GLY A 114 -4.84 15.82 11.19
CA GLY A 114 -5.77 15.38 12.24
C GLY A 114 -5.47 13.94 12.69
N THR A 115 -4.19 13.56 12.79
CA THR A 115 -3.78 12.21 13.22
C THR A 115 -3.06 12.26 14.56
N ASP A 116 -3.35 11.28 15.40
CA ASP A 116 -2.83 11.12 16.76
C ASP A 116 -2.43 9.65 17.02
N ALA A 117 -2.22 9.26 18.27
CA ALA A 117 -1.87 7.88 18.63
C ALA A 117 -3.04 6.88 18.49
N SER A 118 -4.29 7.36 18.41
CA SER A 118 -5.48 6.48 18.27
C SER A 118 -5.72 6.09 16.82
N LYS A 119 -5.89 4.79 16.56
CA LYS A 119 -6.01 4.22 15.21
C LYS A 119 -7.26 3.33 15.06
N PRO A 120 -8.47 3.85 15.36
CA PRO A 120 -9.70 3.06 15.33
C PRO A 120 -9.98 2.42 13.96
N PHE A 121 -9.51 3.04 12.89
CA PHE A 121 -9.65 2.54 11.52
C PHE A 121 -9.03 1.14 11.30
N LEU A 122 -8.06 0.73 12.10
CA LEU A 122 -7.47 -0.62 12.02
C LEU A 122 -8.44 -1.71 12.48
N GLU A 123 -9.45 -1.34 13.26
CA GLU A 123 -10.49 -2.24 13.74
C GLU A 123 -11.78 -2.08 12.93
N THR A 124 -12.17 -0.82 12.62
CA THR A 124 -13.44 -0.52 11.95
C THR A 124 -13.42 -0.92 10.47
N ALA A 125 -12.33 -0.67 9.74
CA ALA A 125 -12.24 -1.06 8.33
C ALA A 125 -12.51 -2.57 8.16
N PRO A 126 -13.34 -2.99 7.18
CA PRO A 126 -13.70 -4.40 6.99
C PRO A 126 -12.49 -5.30 6.71
N ALA A 127 -11.45 -4.75 6.10
CA ALA A 127 -10.20 -5.46 5.86
C ALA A 127 -8.99 -4.57 6.14
N VAL A 128 -7.88 -5.20 6.54
CA VAL A 128 -6.57 -4.56 6.66
C VAL A 128 -5.58 -5.40 5.86
N ILE A 129 -4.85 -4.77 4.93
CA ILE A 129 -3.78 -5.42 4.18
C ILE A 129 -2.45 -4.98 4.78
N VAL A 130 -1.70 -5.94 5.32
CA VAL A 130 -0.34 -5.70 5.81
C VAL A 130 0.65 -6.11 4.72
N VAL A 131 1.52 -5.19 4.35
CA VAL A 131 2.53 -5.38 3.30
C VAL A 131 3.88 -5.61 3.95
N PHE A 132 4.58 -6.65 3.52
CA PHE A 132 5.94 -6.97 3.93
C PHE A 132 6.91 -6.93 2.76
N GLU A 133 8.11 -6.45 3.02
CA GLU A 133 9.30 -6.64 2.19
C GLU A 133 9.88 -8.04 2.46
N VAL A 134 10.19 -8.80 1.42
CA VAL A 134 10.84 -10.10 1.55
C VAL A 134 12.34 -9.95 1.25
N HIS A 135 13.17 -10.01 2.29
CA HIS A 135 14.61 -9.79 2.21
C HIS A 135 15.43 -11.07 1.96
N ARG A 136 14.80 -12.24 2.02
CA ARG A 136 15.37 -13.52 1.62
C ARG A 136 14.24 -14.45 1.20
N GLY A 137 14.39 -15.13 0.08
CA GLY A 137 13.39 -16.05 -0.42
C GLY A 137 14.01 -17.21 -1.23
N PRO A 138 13.22 -18.26 -1.52
CA PRO A 138 13.70 -19.44 -2.24
C PRO A 138 14.27 -19.12 -3.62
N ARG A 139 13.73 -18.12 -4.30
CA ARG A 139 14.13 -17.70 -5.65
C ARG A 139 15.36 -16.81 -5.67
N THR A 140 15.59 -16.04 -4.58
CA THR A 140 16.68 -15.07 -4.52
C THR A 140 17.17 -14.92 -3.10
N PRO A 141 18.38 -15.45 -2.78
CA PRO A 141 18.94 -15.34 -1.43
C PRO A 141 19.25 -13.89 -1.00
N ARG A 142 19.49 -13.01 -1.97
CA ARG A 142 19.79 -11.58 -1.74
C ARG A 142 19.06 -10.73 -2.79
N PRO A 143 17.77 -10.44 -2.59
CA PRO A 143 17.02 -9.56 -3.48
C PRO A 143 17.57 -8.12 -3.39
N TYR A 144 17.57 -7.43 -4.52
CA TYR A 144 17.91 -6.01 -4.61
C TYR A 144 16.69 -5.21 -5.09
N TYR A 145 16.71 -3.89 -4.89
CA TYR A 145 15.56 -3.00 -5.18
C TYR A 145 14.25 -3.46 -4.50
N VAL A 146 14.37 -3.95 -3.26
CA VAL A 146 13.21 -4.49 -2.52
C VAL A 146 12.18 -3.40 -2.26
N LYS A 147 12.61 -2.27 -1.70
CA LYS A 147 11.71 -1.15 -1.35
C LYS A 147 11.04 -0.55 -2.58
N GLU A 148 11.80 -0.32 -3.63
CA GLU A 148 11.32 0.22 -4.90
C GLU A 148 10.26 -0.69 -5.50
N SER A 149 10.54 -1.99 -5.56
CA SER A 149 9.62 -3.00 -6.08
C SER A 149 8.33 -3.08 -5.26
N VAL A 150 8.45 -3.13 -3.94
CA VAL A 150 7.28 -3.15 -3.03
C VAL A 150 6.49 -1.85 -3.14
N GLY A 151 7.17 -0.70 -3.26
CA GLY A 151 6.54 0.61 -3.47
C GLY A 151 5.70 0.66 -4.75
N ILE A 152 6.21 0.11 -5.87
CA ILE A 152 5.46 0.02 -7.13
C ILE A 152 4.24 -0.89 -6.96
N ALA A 153 4.40 -2.07 -6.35
CA ALA A 153 3.30 -3.00 -6.09
C ALA A 153 2.20 -2.38 -5.21
N VAL A 154 2.59 -1.61 -4.19
CA VAL A 154 1.65 -0.85 -3.35
C VAL A 154 0.94 0.23 -4.16
N GLY A 155 1.65 0.94 -5.05
CA GLY A 155 1.02 1.91 -5.95
C GLY A 155 -0.07 1.28 -6.82
N PHE A 156 0.18 0.09 -7.38
CA PHE A 156 -0.79 -0.68 -8.16
C PHE A 156 -1.97 -1.11 -7.27
N LEU A 157 -1.72 -1.59 -6.05
CA LEU A 157 -2.75 -1.97 -5.09
C LEU A 157 -3.70 -0.79 -4.78
N LEU A 158 -3.13 0.36 -4.43
CA LEU A 158 -3.91 1.56 -4.10
C LEU A 158 -4.74 2.06 -5.28
N ALA A 159 -4.19 1.99 -6.50
CA ALA A 159 -4.90 2.35 -7.72
C ALA A 159 -6.06 1.39 -8.01
N ALA A 160 -5.82 0.08 -7.89
CA ALA A 160 -6.85 -0.94 -8.11
C ALA A 160 -7.99 -0.85 -7.09
N LEU A 161 -7.67 -0.71 -5.79
CA LEU A 161 -8.67 -0.54 -4.73
C LEU A 161 -9.50 0.74 -4.94
N HIS A 162 -8.85 1.86 -5.31
CA HIS A 162 -9.55 3.09 -5.61
C HIS A 162 -10.43 2.98 -6.86
N HIS A 163 -9.97 2.30 -7.90
CA HIS A 163 -10.75 2.01 -9.10
C HIS A 163 -11.99 1.16 -8.79
N ALA A 164 -11.87 0.25 -7.82
CA ALA A 164 -12.99 -0.55 -7.31
C ALA A 164 -13.93 0.22 -6.34
N GLY A 165 -13.72 1.53 -6.13
CA GLY A 165 -14.56 2.36 -5.26
C GLY A 165 -14.23 2.23 -3.77
N LEU A 166 -13.08 1.67 -3.40
CA LEU A 166 -12.67 1.51 -2.01
C LEU A 166 -11.71 2.62 -1.57
N ALA A 167 -11.91 3.05 -0.33
CA ALA A 167 -11.01 3.95 0.37
C ALA A 167 -9.86 3.18 1.02
N THR A 168 -8.72 3.87 1.16
CA THR A 168 -7.51 3.34 1.77
C THR A 168 -6.79 4.40 2.58
N LEU A 169 -5.97 3.94 3.52
CA LEU A 169 -4.93 4.72 4.18
C LEU A 169 -3.63 3.94 4.13
N THR A 170 -2.50 4.60 3.93
CA THR A 170 -1.18 4.02 4.19
C THR A 170 -0.75 4.40 5.60
N HIS A 171 -0.54 3.42 6.47
CA HIS A 171 -0.17 3.59 7.87
C HIS A 171 1.15 2.88 8.17
N THR A 172 2.08 3.58 8.80
CA THR A 172 3.46 3.11 9.03
C THR A 172 3.89 3.34 10.48
N PRO A 173 3.30 2.63 11.47
CA PRO A 173 3.80 2.69 12.83
C PRO A 173 5.23 2.17 12.88
N SER A 174 6.14 2.88 13.53
CA SER A 174 7.57 2.49 13.55
C SER A 174 8.07 2.36 14.97
N PRO A 175 8.76 1.23 15.28
CA PRO A 175 9.12 0.08 14.45
C PRO A 175 7.93 -0.88 14.23
N MET A 176 7.91 -1.60 13.10
CA MET A 176 6.83 -2.53 12.74
C MET A 176 7.13 -4.01 13.05
N ARG A 177 8.11 -4.30 13.92
CA ARG A 177 8.49 -5.69 14.25
C ARG A 177 7.36 -6.51 14.89
N PHE A 178 6.45 -5.86 15.61
CA PHE A 178 5.28 -6.50 16.20
C PHE A 178 4.40 -7.23 15.18
N LEU A 179 4.45 -6.80 13.90
CA LEU A 179 3.69 -7.45 12.82
C LEU A 179 4.15 -8.87 12.54
N ASN A 180 5.45 -9.16 12.68
CA ASN A 180 5.98 -10.51 12.44
C ASN A 180 5.42 -11.50 13.47
N GLU A 181 5.44 -11.13 14.75
CA GLU A 181 4.88 -11.96 15.82
C GLU A 181 3.36 -12.09 15.70
N LEU A 182 2.66 -10.96 15.49
CA LEU A 182 1.21 -10.92 15.43
C LEU A 182 0.62 -11.74 14.27
N LEU A 183 1.32 -11.76 13.13
CA LEU A 183 0.85 -12.36 11.88
C LEU A 183 1.62 -13.64 11.50
N ASP A 184 2.41 -14.19 12.43
CA ASP A 184 3.23 -15.37 12.21
C ASP A 184 4.08 -15.27 10.92
N ARG A 185 4.84 -14.18 10.81
CA ARG A 185 5.71 -13.97 9.64
C ARG A 185 7.18 -14.14 10.00
N PRO A 186 7.97 -14.80 9.13
CA PRO A 186 9.38 -15.07 9.38
C PRO A 186 10.21 -13.79 9.42
N ALA A 187 11.39 -13.84 10.05
CA ALA A 187 12.26 -12.68 10.24
C ALA A 187 12.81 -12.07 8.95
N GLU A 188 12.79 -12.84 7.85
CA GLU A 188 13.16 -12.39 6.51
C GLU A 188 12.10 -11.48 5.89
N GLU A 189 10.88 -11.48 6.40
CA GLU A 189 9.82 -10.55 6.03
C GLU A 189 9.82 -9.36 6.99
N ARG A 190 9.87 -8.15 6.45
CA ARG A 190 9.85 -6.90 7.23
C ARG A 190 8.60 -6.11 6.92
N GLY A 191 7.86 -5.69 7.95
CA GLY A 191 6.71 -4.82 7.77
C GLY A 191 7.08 -3.57 6.97
N TYR A 192 6.32 -3.29 5.90
CA TYR A 192 6.50 -2.12 5.02
C TYR A 192 5.42 -1.08 5.25
N LEU A 193 4.15 -1.46 5.20
CA LEU A 193 3.01 -0.65 5.60
C LEU A 193 1.76 -1.47 5.92
N ILE A 194 0.81 -0.80 6.59
CA ILE A 194 -0.51 -1.31 6.92
C ILE A 194 -1.54 -0.49 6.13
N ILE A 195 -2.45 -1.16 5.44
CA ILE A 195 -3.45 -0.53 4.59
C ILE A 195 -4.84 -0.96 5.04
N PRO A 196 -5.56 -0.20 5.90
CA PRO A 196 -6.98 -0.39 6.09
C PRO A 196 -7.70 -0.10 4.78
N VAL A 197 -8.69 -0.96 4.46
CA VAL A 197 -9.43 -0.97 3.20
C VAL A 197 -10.92 -1.11 3.48
N GLY A 198 -11.74 -0.28 2.87
CA GLY A 198 -13.19 -0.33 3.01
C GLY A 198 -13.87 0.86 2.37
N TYR A 199 -15.12 1.08 2.71
CA TYR A 199 -15.84 2.28 2.32
C TYR A 199 -15.66 3.38 3.37
N PRO A 200 -15.65 4.67 2.98
CA PRO A 200 -15.71 5.75 3.96
C PRO A 200 -16.96 5.63 4.83
N ALA A 201 -16.88 6.06 6.09
CA ALA A 201 -18.06 6.23 6.93
C ALA A 201 -18.94 7.35 6.39
N ASP A 202 -20.23 7.33 6.74
CA ASP A 202 -21.13 8.44 6.41
C ASP A 202 -20.64 9.73 7.06
N GLY A 203 -20.52 10.80 6.26
CA GLY A 203 -20.00 12.08 6.72
C GLY A 203 -18.47 12.14 6.90
N ALA A 204 -17.73 11.08 6.56
CA ALA A 204 -16.28 11.06 6.65
C ALA A 204 -15.62 12.21 5.89
N GLY A 205 -14.70 12.90 6.57
CA GLY A 205 -13.92 14.00 6.01
C GLY A 205 -12.51 13.60 5.64
N VAL A 206 -11.88 14.43 4.81
CA VAL A 206 -10.45 14.36 4.54
C VAL A 206 -9.84 15.75 4.63
N PRO A 207 -8.61 15.91 5.13
CA PRO A 207 -7.95 17.21 5.20
C PRO A 207 -7.92 17.89 3.84
N ASP A 208 -8.20 19.19 3.78
CA ASP A 208 -8.10 19.99 2.56
C ASP A 208 -6.63 20.33 2.27
N LEU A 209 -5.97 19.40 1.59
CA LEU A 209 -4.56 19.50 1.23
C LEU A 209 -4.41 19.46 -0.28
N ALA A 210 -3.76 20.50 -0.81
CA ALA A 210 -3.39 20.57 -2.22
C ALA A 210 -2.18 19.68 -2.54
N ARG A 211 -2.16 19.09 -3.71
CA ARG A 211 -0.95 18.48 -4.27
C ARG A 211 -0.13 19.56 -5.00
N LYS A 212 1.17 19.36 -5.10
CA LYS A 212 2.04 20.20 -5.92
C LYS A 212 1.54 20.23 -7.36
N PRO A 213 1.58 21.38 -8.03
CA PRO A 213 1.27 21.47 -9.45
C PRO A 213 2.29 20.69 -10.27
N LEU A 214 1.91 20.27 -11.49
CA LEU A 214 2.78 19.45 -12.35
C LEU A 214 4.12 20.13 -12.65
N SER A 215 4.14 21.46 -12.75
CA SER A 215 5.34 22.27 -13.00
C SER A 215 6.41 22.19 -11.91
N GLU A 216 6.02 21.82 -10.68
CA GLU A 216 7.00 21.63 -9.59
C GLU A 216 7.60 20.22 -9.55
N VAL A 217 6.98 19.24 -10.22
CA VAL A 217 7.38 17.84 -10.14
C VAL A 217 7.83 17.25 -11.48
N VAL A 218 7.69 18.01 -12.58
CA VAL A 218 8.06 17.58 -13.93
C VAL A 218 8.94 18.64 -14.60
N VAL A 219 10.05 18.19 -15.13
CA VAL A 219 10.93 19.00 -15.99
C VAL A 219 10.86 18.44 -17.41
N TRP A 220 10.43 19.25 -18.36
CA TRP A 220 10.45 18.92 -19.77
C TRP A 220 11.77 19.36 -20.39
N ARG A 221 12.39 18.49 -21.19
CA ARG A 221 13.64 18.79 -21.90
C ARG A 221 13.55 18.35 -23.36
#